data_bd7f585a32d6e1af62e68555a547ed4d
#
_entry.id   bd7f585a32d6e1af62e68555a547ed4d
#
_cell.length_a   1.000
_cell.length_b   1.000
_cell.length_c   1.000
_cell.angle_alpha   90.00
_cell.angle_beta   90.00
_cell.angle_gamma   90.00
#
_symmetry.space_group_name_H-M   'P 1'
#
loop_
_entity.id
_entity.type
_entity.pdbx_description
1 polymer ?
#
loop_
_entity_poly.entity_id
_entity_poly.type
_entity_poly.pdbx_seq_one_letter_code
_entity_poly.pdbx_strand_id
1 'polypeptide(L)'
;WFDSGSSHVGVLTTRKELSWPADLYLEGSDQHRGWFNSSLCTGVAAKGQSPYKAVLTHGFVVDEQGRKMSKSLGNGVDPLDVINKQGADILRLWVSSTDYRSDISISNNILKQTGEAYRKIRNTFRYFLGSLYDFDPKTNTVPYEEMLELDKWALMKLAKLVDKVYASYDNYEFHNVYREVFNFCNTDMSAFYLNIAKDRLYANEDDGLNRRSCQSAIYEICVKLNQIISPILAFTSEEVFKYLPLEDKPISVQLNDWPTFEEKVYDEALEKKYQKLLALKDEVARPLEVARSEKLIGNSLDAEVNLYLDKAWQDFIESAQVVLEDIFLVSKVHCHTFEEKVEGATISDELQGVAIKVAQVSGEKCPRCWKYSDDIGKDANHPDVCPRCAEVLKTKA
;
A
#
# COMPACT_ATOMS: atom_id res chain seq x y z
N TRP A 1 -43.97 -4.57 14.37
CA TRP A 1 -43.42 -3.95 13.13
C TRP A 1 -43.86 -2.51 12.90
N PHE A 2 -45.07 -2.09 13.41
CA PHE A 2 -45.56 -0.71 13.21
C PHE A 2 -44.58 0.32 13.84
N ASP A 3 -44.16 0.13 15.08
CA ASP A 3 -43.27 1.05 15.79
C ASP A 3 -41.91 1.15 15.07
N SER A 4 -41.32 -0.01 14.71
CA SER A 4 -40.10 -0.06 13.92
C SER A 4 -40.26 0.63 12.56
N GLY A 5 -41.36 0.35 11.84
CA GLY A 5 -41.66 0.95 10.56
C GLY A 5 -41.89 2.46 10.61
N SER A 6 -42.34 2.98 11.76
CA SER A 6 -42.62 4.41 11.96
C SER A 6 -41.39 5.18 12.52
N SER A 7 -40.26 4.52 12.74
CA SER A 7 -39.06 5.16 13.31
C SER A 7 -38.56 6.36 12.49
N HIS A 8 -38.73 6.33 11.18
CA HIS A 8 -38.36 7.45 10.31
C HIS A 8 -39.17 8.74 10.62
N VAL A 9 -40.40 8.63 11.06
CA VAL A 9 -41.18 9.79 11.52
C VAL A 9 -40.71 10.24 12.88
N GLY A 10 -40.58 9.29 13.83
CA GLY A 10 -40.20 9.60 15.21
C GLY A 10 -38.77 10.14 15.37
N VAL A 11 -37.88 9.85 14.44
CA VAL A 11 -36.46 10.24 14.51
C VAL A 11 -36.13 11.31 13.48
N LEU A 12 -36.30 11.02 12.19
CA LEU A 12 -35.80 11.90 11.14
C LEU A 12 -36.56 13.22 11.01
N THR A 13 -37.90 13.21 11.25
CA THR A 13 -38.71 14.42 11.13
C THR A 13 -38.73 15.30 12.38
N THR A 14 -38.27 14.77 13.51
CA THR A 14 -38.26 15.50 14.79
C THR A 14 -36.96 16.20 15.10
N ARG A 15 -35.89 15.87 14.39
CA ARG A 15 -34.54 16.42 14.60
C ARG A 15 -34.13 17.29 13.43
N LYS A 16 -33.76 18.53 13.69
CA LYS A 16 -33.40 19.53 12.65
C LYS A 16 -32.11 19.19 11.90
N GLU A 17 -31.21 18.48 12.53
CA GLU A 17 -29.94 18.04 11.99
C GLU A 17 -30.02 16.82 11.09
N LEU A 18 -31.20 16.17 11.03
CA LEU A 18 -31.45 15.00 10.18
C LEU A 18 -32.35 15.36 8.99
N SER A 19 -32.22 14.58 7.93
CA SER A 19 -33.04 14.72 6.72
C SER A 19 -34.09 13.60 6.60
N TRP A 20 -35.21 13.93 5.99
CA TRP A 20 -36.22 12.97 5.58
C TRP A 20 -36.53 13.19 4.06
N PRO A 21 -36.54 12.15 3.21
CA PRO A 21 -36.26 10.74 3.52
C PRO A 21 -34.79 10.49 3.89
N ALA A 22 -34.52 9.36 4.56
CA ALA A 22 -33.14 8.90 4.85
C ALA A 22 -32.36 8.67 3.56
N ASP A 23 -31.08 8.95 3.57
CA ASP A 23 -30.22 8.69 2.40
C ASP A 23 -30.06 7.19 2.16
N LEU A 24 -29.87 6.41 3.24
CA LEU A 24 -29.62 4.98 3.17
C LEU A 24 -30.30 4.23 4.32
N TYR A 25 -30.98 3.12 3.99
CA TYR A 25 -31.36 2.08 4.92
C TYR A 25 -30.42 0.88 4.75
N LEU A 26 -29.79 0.41 5.83
CA LEU A 26 -28.83 -0.67 5.81
C LEU A 26 -29.22 -1.74 6.84
N GLU A 27 -29.47 -2.96 6.37
CA GLU A 27 -29.77 -4.14 7.20
C GLU A 27 -29.60 -5.44 6.41
N GLY A 28 -29.84 -6.58 7.06
CA GLY A 28 -29.87 -7.89 6.43
C GLY A 28 -31.00 -8.03 5.41
N SER A 29 -30.81 -8.94 4.46
CA SER A 29 -31.78 -9.21 3.37
C SER A 29 -33.14 -9.69 3.85
N ASP A 30 -33.26 -10.25 5.07
CA ASP A 30 -34.53 -10.63 5.70
C ASP A 30 -35.43 -9.43 5.99
N GLN A 31 -34.87 -8.22 6.10
CA GLN A 31 -35.64 -6.99 6.38
C GLN A 31 -36.47 -6.50 5.19
N HIS A 32 -36.36 -7.10 4.02
CA HIS A 32 -37.31 -6.93 2.94
C HIS A 32 -38.75 -7.36 3.34
N ARG A 33 -38.88 -8.30 4.29
CA ARG A 33 -40.12 -8.73 4.89
C ARG A 33 -40.36 -8.20 6.31
N GLY A 34 -39.55 -7.24 6.73
CA GLY A 34 -39.58 -6.65 8.08
C GLY A 34 -39.57 -5.14 8.03
N TRP A 35 -38.48 -4.56 8.52
CA TRP A 35 -38.33 -3.12 8.72
C TRP A 35 -38.43 -2.31 7.42
N PHE A 36 -37.82 -2.77 6.31
CA PHE A 36 -37.92 -2.04 5.03
C PHE A 36 -39.34 -1.95 4.54
N ASN A 37 -40.08 -3.07 4.55
CA ASN A 37 -41.46 -3.10 4.12
C ASN A 37 -42.40 -2.28 5.01
N SER A 38 -42.28 -2.41 6.34
CA SER A 38 -43.12 -1.65 7.26
C SER A 38 -42.83 -0.15 7.21
N SER A 39 -41.55 0.24 7.03
CA SER A 39 -41.17 1.65 6.83
C SER A 39 -41.73 2.20 5.50
N LEU A 40 -41.68 1.43 4.42
CA LEU A 40 -42.21 1.83 3.14
C LEU A 40 -43.72 2.08 3.25
N CYS A 41 -44.46 1.12 3.84
CA CYS A 41 -45.90 1.23 4.00
C CYS A 41 -46.30 2.46 4.84
N THR A 42 -45.65 2.67 5.99
CA THR A 42 -45.95 3.83 6.86
C THR A 42 -45.50 5.15 6.24
N GLY A 43 -44.35 5.17 5.52
CA GLY A 43 -43.89 6.36 4.80
C GLY A 43 -44.84 6.78 3.67
N VAL A 44 -45.27 5.84 2.82
CA VAL A 44 -46.23 6.11 1.74
C VAL A 44 -47.59 6.54 2.32
N ALA A 45 -48.05 5.87 3.39
CA ALA A 45 -49.35 6.24 4.00
C ALA A 45 -49.29 7.63 4.66
N ALA A 46 -48.19 8.00 5.33
CA ALA A 46 -48.12 9.25 6.07
C ALA A 46 -47.62 10.45 5.24
N LYS A 47 -46.75 10.23 4.24
CA LYS A 47 -46.00 11.26 3.51
C LYS A 47 -46.14 11.15 1.97
N GLY A 48 -46.82 10.11 1.44
CA GLY A 48 -47.00 9.89 0.01
C GLY A 48 -45.75 9.41 -0.75
N GLN A 49 -44.66 9.11 -0.07
CA GLN A 49 -43.38 8.64 -0.69
C GLN A 49 -42.57 7.73 0.22
N SER A 50 -41.56 7.07 -0.37
CA SER A 50 -40.61 6.24 0.38
C SER A 50 -39.85 7.05 1.44
N PRO A 51 -39.68 6.50 2.66
CA PRO A 51 -38.91 7.15 3.74
C PRO A 51 -37.40 7.03 3.56
N TYR A 52 -36.91 6.37 2.50
CA TYR A 52 -35.50 6.19 2.18
C TYR A 52 -35.26 6.37 0.68
N LYS A 53 -34.06 6.84 0.32
CA LYS A 53 -33.63 7.03 -1.08
C LYS A 53 -32.99 5.75 -1.63
N ALA A 54 -32.24 5.03 -0.78
CA ALA A 54 -31.53 3.80 -1.14
C ALA A 54 -31.63 2.74 -0.02
N VAL A 55 -31.50 1.49 -0.41
CA VAL A 55 -31.43 0.33 0.48
C VAL A 55 -30.16 -0.46 0.18
N LEU A 56 -29.38 -0.73 1.21
CA LEU A 56 -28.23 -1.62 1.14
C LEU A 56 -28.51 -2.86 1.98
N THR A 57 -28.35 -4.05 1.40
CA THR A 57 -28.57 -5.31 2.13
C THR A 57 -27.31 -6.12 2.21
N HIS A 58 -27.14 -6.82 3.34
CA HIS A 58 -26.06 -7.76 3.55
C HIS A 58 -26.59 -9.17 3.82
N GLY A 59 -25.72 -10.17 3.60
CA GLY A 59 -25.92 -11.55 4.00
C GLY A 59 -25.72 -11.77 5.50
N PHE A 60 -25.69 -13.03 5.90
CA PHE A 60 -25.49 -13.41 7.30
C PHE A 60 -24.04 -13.83 7.56
N VAL A 61 -23.67 -13.77 8.84
CA VAL A 61 -22.40 -14.34 9.30
C VAL A 61 -22.61 -15.82 9.59
N VAL A 62 -21.79 -16.66 8.98
CA VAL A 62 -21.84 -18.12 9.11
C VAL A 62 -20.50 -18.69 9.59
N ASP A 63 -20.49 -19.94 10.04
CA ASP A 63 -19.25 -20.63 10.41
C ASP A 63 -18.45 -21.08 9.14
N GLU A 64 -17.27 -21.66 9.33
CA GLU A 64 -16.42 -22.14 8.22
C GLU A 64 -17.10 -23.18 7.31
N GLN A 65 -18.13 -23.86 7.80
CA GLN A 65 -18.90 -24.83 7.05
C GLN A 65 -20.15 -24.22 6.38
N GLY A 66 -20.31 -22.90 6.45
CA GLY A 66 -21.47 -22.19 5.91
C GLY A 66 -22.74 -22.37 6.73
N ARG A 67 -22.65 -22.83 7.97
CA ARG A 67 -23.81 -23.04 8.85
C ARG A 67 -24.12 -21.78 9.64
N LYS A 68 -25.40 -21.50 9.79
CA LYS A 68 -25.88 -20.40 10.65
C LYS A 68 -25.37 -20.57 12.07
N MET A 69 -24.88 -19.50 12.67
CA MET A 69 -24.44 -19.49 14.06
C MET A 69 -25.63 -19.66 15.02
N SER A 70 -25.46 -20.54 16.00
CA SER A 70 -26.44 -20.73 17.06
C SER A 70 -25.78 -21.08 18.37
N LYS A 71 -26.44 -20.69 19.48
CA LYS A 71 -25.99 -21.04 20.84
C LYS A 71 -25.94 -22.56 21.06
N SER A 72 -26.87 -23.29 20.45
CA SER A 72 -26.95 -24.75 20.57
C SER A 72 -25.81 -25.50 19.86
N LEU A 73 -25.27 -24.92 18.80
CA LEU A 73 -24.12 -25.48 18.09
C LEU A 73 -22.77 -25.02 18.68
N GLY A 74 -22.78 -24.00 19.52
CA GLY A 74 -21.55 -23.44 20.09
C GLY A 74 -20.57 -22.85 19.05
N ASN A 75 -21.04 -22.57 17.84
CA ASN A 75 -20.23 -22.10 16.71
C ASN A 75 -20.24 -20.57 16.57
N GLY A 76 -20.80 -19.86 17.55
CA GLY A 76 -20.80 -18.38 17.57
C GLY A 76 -19.43 -17.81 17.91
N VAL A 77 -19.06 -16.73 17.23
CA VAL A 77 -17.90 -15.89 17.59
C VAL A 77 -18.43 -14.65 18.28
N ASP A 78 -18.01 -14.41 19.54
CA ASP A 78 -18.36 -13.18 20.24
C ASP A 78 -17.44 -12.04 19.74
N PRO A 79 -18.01 -10.96 19.17
CA PRO A 79 -17.22 -9.81 18.73
C PRO A 79 -16.38 -9.17 19.85
N LEU A 80 -16.86 -9.14 21.09
CA LEU A 80 -16.12 -8.59 22.22
C LEU A 80 -14.87 -9.41 22.55
N ASP A 81 -14.96 -10.73 22.41
CA ASP A 81 -13.80 -11.60 22.57
C ASP A 81 -12.73 -11.34 21.51
N VAL A 82 -13.13 -11.11 20.26
CA VAL A 82 -12.21 -10.74 19.18
C VAL A 82 -11.57 -9.39 19.46
N ILE A 83 -12.38 -8.39 19.82
CA ILE A 83 -11.91 -7.03 20.12
C ILE A 83 -10.90 -7.05 21.29
N ASN A 84 -11.20 -7.76 22.35
CA ASN A 84 -10.32 -7.84 23.53
C ASN A 84 -9.00 -8.57 23.24
N LYS A 85 -8.99 -9.56 22.35
CA LYS A 85 -7.80 -10.37 22.02
C LYS A 85 -6.95 -9.77 20.89
N GLN A 86 -7.59 -9.20 19.87
CA GLN A 86 -6.93 -8.81 18.62
C GLN A 86 -7.10 -7.33 18.26
N GLY A 87 -8.03 -6.64 18.89
CA GLY A 87 -8.39 -5.26 18.60
C GLY A 87 -9.57 -5.11 17.64
N ALA A 88 -10.27 -4.00 17.73
CA ALA A 88 -11.47 -3.73 16.93
C ALA A 88 -11.16 -3.62 15.41
N ASP A 89 -10.01 -3.09 15.06
CA ASP A 89 -9.63 -2.92 13.64
C ASP A 89 -9.48 -4.25 12.89
N ILE A 90 -9.15 -5.34 13.57
CA ILE A 90 -9.12 -6.67 12.95
C ILE A 90 -10.52 -7.10 12.52
N LEU A 91 -11.52 -6.90 13.37
CA LEU A 91 -12.91 -7.23 13.07
C LEU A 91 -13.45 -6.34 11.96
N ARG A 92 -13.15 -5.04 12.01
CA ARG A 92 -13.53 -4.07 10.97
C ARG A 92 -12.90 -4.41 9.63
N LEU A 93 -11.61 -4.78 9.63
CA LEU A 93 -10.89 -5.16 8.42
C LEU A 93 -11.44 -6.48 7.83
N TRP A 94 -11.77 -7.46 8.69
CA TRP A 94 -12.40 -8.71 8.24
C TRP A 94 -13.73 -8.44 7.53
N VAL A 95 -14.64 -7.68 8.13
CA VAL A 95 -15.93 -7.32 7.51
C VAL A 95 -15.72 -6.61 6.18
N SER A 96 -14.77 -5.69 6.13
CA SER A 96 -14.47 -4.91 4.92
C SER A 96 -13.71 -5.72 3.86
N SER A 97 -13.10 -6.85 4.20
CA SER A 97 -12.31 -7.67 3.25
C SER A 97 -13.14 -8.64 2.42
N THR A 98 -14.42 -8.79 2.72
CA THR A 98 -15.32 -9.74 2.09
C THR A 98 -16.48 -9.03 1.38
N ASP A 99 -17.04 -9.68 0.36
CA ASP A 99 -18.27 -9.17 -0.28
C ASP A 99 -19.48 -9.52 0.60
N TYR A 100 -19.92 -8.56 1.40
CA TYR A 100 -21.01 -8.68 2.36
C TYR A 100 -22.39 -8.88 1.69
N ARG A 101 -22.54 -8.75 0.37
CA ARG A 101 -23.81 -8.98 -0.36
C ARG A 101 -24.24 -10.45 -0.31
N SER A 102 -23.34 -11.35 0.02
CA SER A 102 -23.61 -12.75 0.32
C SER A 102 -23.29 -13.09 1.77
N ASP A 103 -23.59 -14.33 2.20
CA ASP A 103 -23.19 -14.80 3.52
C ASP A 103 -21.68 -14.86 3.65
N ILE A 104 -21.14 -14.37 4.78
CA ILE A 104 -19.71 -14.28 5.05
C ILE A 104 -19.30 -15.20 6.18
N SER A 105 -18.20 -15.93 5.99
CA SER A 105 -17.70 -16.86 6.98
C SER A 105 -16.76 -16.18 7.98
N ILE A 106 -16.86 -16.56 9.26
CA ILE A 106 -15.92 -16.18 10.29
C ILE A 106 -15.38 -17.40 11.02
N SER A 107 -14.08 -17.36 11.32
CA SER A 107 -13.41 -18.35 12.18
C SER A 107 -12.13 -17.78 12.75
N ASN A 108 -11.54 -18.47 13.71
CA ASN A 108 -10.24 -18.07 14.27
C ASN A 108 -9.13 -18.07 13.21
N ASN A 109 -9.19 -18.97 12.23
CA ASN A 109 -8.21 -19.02 11.14
C ASN A 109 -8.35 -17.83 10.19
N ILE A 110 -9.56 -17.49 9.79
CA ILE A 110 -9.86 -16.30 8.96
C ILE A 110 -9.40 -15.03 9.68
N LEU A 111 -9.73 -14.89 10.96
CA LEU A 111 -9.29 -13.72 11.77
C LEU A 111 -7.76 -13.66 11.91
N LYS A 112 -7.07 -14.80 12.01
CA LYS A 112 -5.61 -14.84 12.02
C LYS A 112 -5.01 -14.34 10.70
N GLN A 113 -5.55 -14.79 9.57
CA GLN A 113 -5.12 -14.33 8.23
C GLN A 113 -5.37 -12.82 8.05
N THR A 114 -6.55 -12.34 8.49
CA THR A 114 -6.86 -10.91 8.50
C THR A 114 -5.86 -10.15 9.38
N GLY A 115 -5.49 -10.69 10.54
CA GLY A 115 -4.46 -10.12 11.41
C GLY A 115 -3.08 -10.04 10.76
N GLU A 116 -2.73 -10.98 9.88
CA GLU A 116 -1.48 -10.93 9.11
C GLU A 116 -1.51 -9.82 8.06
N ALA A 117 -2.62 -9.67 7.35
CA ALA A 117 -2.81 -8.57 6.41
C ALA A 117 -2.80 -7.20 7.12
N TYR A 118 -3.49 -7.08 8.25
CA TYR A 118 -3.46 -5.89 9.10
C TYR A 118 -2.03 -5.53 9.53
N ARG A 119 -1.23 -6.51 9.99
CA ARG A 119 0.16 -6.26 10.39
C ARG A 119 1.01 -5.70 9.26
N LYS A 120 0.80 -6.14 8.02
CA LYS A 120 1.51 -5.59 6.85
C LYS A 120 1.17 -4.11 6.63
N ILE A 121 -0.13 -3.75 6.65
CA ILE A 121 -0.57 -2.36 6.51
C ILE A 121 0.00 -1.51 7.67
N ARG A 122 -0.15 -1.96 8.92
CA ARG A 122 0.34 -1.25 10.10
C ARG A 122 1.87 -1.07 10.08
N ASN A 123 2.62 -2.09 9.65
CA ASN A 123 4.08 -2.00 9.52
C ASN A 123 4.51 -1.00 8.45
N THR A 124 3.74 -0.83 7.36
CA THR A 124 3.98 0.20 6.36
C THR A 124 3.87 1.59 6.98
N PHE A 125 2.81 1.87 7.74
CA PHE A 125 2.69 3.13 8.48
C PHE A 125 3.81 3.33 9.51
N ARG A 126 4.17 2.28 10.24
CA ARG A 126 5.29 2.35 11.20
C ARG A 126 6.59 2.71 10.51
N TYR A 127 6.84 2.17 9.32
CA TYR A 127 8.01 2.51 8.52
C TYR A 127 7.97 3.97 8.06
N PHE A 128 6.83 4.44 7.56
CA PHE A 128 6.66 5.85 7.17
C PHE A 128 6.97 6.79 8.32
N LEU A 129 6.32 6.61 9.47
CA LEU A 129 6.53 7.45 10.66
C LEU A 129 7.99 7.41 11.14
N GLY A 130 8.61 6.24 11.12
CA GLY A 130 10.03 6.10 11.45
C GLY A 130 10.96 6.82 10.46
N SER A 131 10.58 6.90 9.19
CA SER A 131 11.35 7.61 8.15
C SER A 131 11.19 9.14 8.22
N LEU A 132 10.17 9.63 8.93
CA LEU A 132 9.83 11.04 9.08
C LEU A 132 10.28 11.64 10.42
N TYR A 133 11.12 10.95 11.20
CA TYR A 133 11.49 11.36 12.55
C TYR A 133 12.17 12.75 12.62
N ASP A 134 12.86 13.17 11.55
CA ASP A 134 13.57 14.44 11.41
C ASP A 134 13.01 15.30 10.26
N PHE A 135 11.79 15.01 9.81
CA PHE A 135 11.14 15.71 8.71
C PHE A 135 10.18 16.79 9.24
N ASP A 136 10.48 18.04 8.91
CA ASP A 136 9.57 19.15 9.12
C ASP A 136 8.92 19.53 7.78
N PRO A 137 7.60 19.39 7.63
CA PRO A 137 6.91 19.70 6.37
C PRO A 137 7.11 21.13 5.88
N LYS A 138 7.39 22.08 6.77
CA LYS A 138 7.61 23.49 6.39
C LYS A 138 8.94 23.76 5.71
N THR A 139 9.97 23.07 6.17
CA THR A 139 11.36 23.38 5.79
C THR A 139 11.99 22.32 4.90
N ASN A 140 11.49 21.07 4.98
CA ASN A 140 12.11 19.92 4.31
C ASN A 140 11.32 19.40 3.11
N THR A 141 10.10 19.94 2.85
CA THR A 141 9.30 19.49 1.70
C THR A 141 9.96 19.90 0.40
N VAL A 142 10.20 18.94 -0.46
CA VAL A 142 10.65 19.16 -1.84
C VAL A 142 9.41 19.32 -2.73
N PRO A 143 9.33 20.40 -3.53
CA PRO A 143 8.24 20.60 -4.49
C PRO A 143 8.16 19.44 -5.48
N TYR A 144 6.94 19.07 -5.93
CA TYR A 144 6.73 17.95 -6.83
C TYR A 144 7.61 17.98 -8.08
N GLU A 145 7.80 19.16 -8.67
CA GLU A 145 8.61 19.38 -9.88
C GLU A 145 10.07 18.97 -9.69
N GLU A 146 10.60 19.21 -8.47
CA GLU A 146 11.98 18.94 -8.08
C GLU A 146 12.19 17.55 -7.49
N MET A 147 11.10 16.80 -7.21
CA MET A 147 11.19 15.43 -6.71
C MET A 147 11.86 14.50 -7.71
N LEU A 148 12.53 13.48 -7.20
CA LEU A 148 13.08 12.43 -8.04
C LEU A 148 11.97 11.58 -8.67
N GLU A 149 12.26 11.04 -9.82
CA GLU A 149 11.29 10.33 -10.64
C GLU A 149 10.60 9.16 -9.92
N LEU A 150 11.36 8.37 -9.16
CA LEU A 150 10.81 7.25 -8.37
C LEU A 150 9.80 7.74 -7.32
N ASP A 151 10.02 8.92 -6.74
CA ASP A 151 9.11 9.53 -5.77
C ASP A 151 7.82 10.02 -6.45
N LYS A 152 7.95 10.61 -7.64
CA LYS A 152 6.80 10.97 -8.49
C LYS A 152 5.99 9.74 -8.87
N TRP A 153 6.65 8.63 -9.21
CA TRP A 153 5.98 7.36 -9.47
C TRP A 153 5.19 6.86 -8.25
N ALA A 154 5.77 6.93 -7.06
CA ALA A 154 5.08 6.50 -5.83
C ALA A 154 3.85 7.37 -5.52
N LEU A 155 3.93 8.69 -5.76
CA LEU A 155 2.79 9.60 -5.63
C LEU A 155 1.72 9.35 -6.69
N MET A 156 2.10 9.06 -7.93
CA MET A 156 1.16 8.67 -8.98
C MET A 156 0.42 7.37 -8.64
N LYS A 157 1.11 6.37 -8.08
CA LYS A 157 0.49 5.13 -7.61
C LYS A 157 -0.52 5.40 -6.49
N LEU A 158 -0.18 6.32 -5.57
CA LEU A 158 -1.10 6.74 -4.52
C LEU A 158 -2.31 7.48 -5.11
N ALA A 159 -2.13 8.39 -6.05
CA ALA A 159 -3.23 9.11 -6.69
C ALA A 159 -4.24 8.15 -7.34
N LYS A 160 -3.74 7.18 -8.10
CA LYS A 160 -4.59 6.12 -8.69
C LYS A 160 -5.26 5.22 -7.65
N LEU A 161 -4.60 4.96 -6.54
CA LEU A 161 -5.21 4.26 -5.41
C LEU A 161 -6.37 5.06 -4.82
N VAL A 162 -6.18 6.36 -4.60
CA VAL A 162 -7.22 7.25 -4.07
C VAL A 162 -8.46 7.25 -4.95
N ASP A 163 -8.30 7.38 -6.28
CA ASP A 163 -9.43 7.34 -7.23
C ASP A 163 -10.21 6.02 -7.16
N LYS A 164 -9.50 4.89 -7.12
CA LYS A 164 -10.12 3.57 -6.98
C LYS A 164 -10.84 3.40 -5.65
N VAL A 165 -10.24 3.89 -4.57
CA VAL A 165 -10.83 3.84 -3.23
C VAL A 165 -12.09 4.70 -3.16
N TYR A 166 -12.08 5.89 -3.75
CA TYR A 166 -13.26 6.75 -3.89
C TYR A 166 -14.40 6.00 -4.58
N ALA A 167 -14.16 5.51 -5.79
CA ALA A 167 -15.17 4.77 -6.55
C ALA A 167 -15.69 3.55 -5.77
N SER A 168 -14.82 2.87 -5.03
CA SER A 168 -15.21 1.71 -4.24
C SER A 168 -16.08 2.08 -3.02
N TYR A 169 -15.79 3.20 -2.34
CA TYR A 169 -16.63 3.68 -1.24
C TYR A 169 -18.00 4.16 -1.76
N ASP A 170 -18.04 4.89 -2.86
CA ASP A 170 -19.28 5.37 -3.45
C ASP A 170 -20.22 4.23 -3.88
N ASN A 171 -19.63 3.11 -4.31
CA ASN A 171 -20.36 1.90 -4.68
C ASN A 171 -20.56 0.91 -3.51
N TYR A 172 -20.14 1.27 -2.30
CA TYR A 172 -20.17 0.38 -1.12
C TYR A 172 -19.40 -0.94 -1.31
N GLU A 173 -18.32 -0.92 -2.09
CA GLU A 173 -17.48 -2.08 -2.39
C GLU A 173 -16.25 -2.11 -1.49
N PHE A 174 -16.42 -2.24 -0.18
CA PHE A 174 -15.35 -2.15 0.83
C PHE A 174 -14.25 -3.21 0.64
N HIS A 175 -14.58 -4.37 0.08
CA HIS A 175 -13.60 -5.42 -0.23
C HIS A 175 -12.61 -4.98 -1.32
N ASN A 176 -13.01 -4.11 -2.24
CA ASN A 176 -12.11 -3.48 -3.19
C ASN A 176 -11.18 -2.48 -2.49
N VAL A 177 -11.69 -1.66 -1.56
CA VAL A 177 -10.87 -0.75 -0.75
C VAL A 177 -9.77 -1.54 -0.02
N TYR A 178 -10.16 -2.61 0.69
CA TYR A 178 -9.20 -3.48 1.37
C TYR A 178 -8.13 -4.02 0.42
N ARG A 179 -8.54 -4.59 -0.71
CA ARG A 179 -7.63 -5.22 -1.69
C ARG A 179 -6.65 -4.21 -2.27
N GLU A 180 -7.12 -3.05 -2.72
CA GLU A 180 -6.29 -2.03 -3.34
C GLU A 180 -5.29 -1.44 -2.33
N VAL A 181 -5.73 -1.12 -1.11
CA VAL A 181 -4.84 -0.63 -0.04
C VAL A 181 -3.81 -1.68 0.37
N PHE A 182 -4.23 -2.94 0.53
CA PHE A 182 -3.32 -4.02 0.87
C PHE A 182 -2.25 -4.23 -0.21
N ASN A 183 -2.66 -4.24 -1.49
CA ASN A 183 -1.74 -4.39 -2.63
C ASN A 183 -0.75 -3.22 -2.70
N PHE A 184 -1.23 -1.99 -2.55
CA PHE A 184 -0.37 -0.81 -2.49
C PHE A 184 0.67 -0.91 -1.37
N CYS A 185 0.25 -1.22 -0.15
CA CYS A 185 1.17 -1.36 0.99
C CYS A 185 2.18 -2.51 0.80
N ASN A 186 1.71 -3.66 0.33
CA ASN A 186 2.52 -4.87 0.24
C ASN A 186 3.42 -4.89 -1.00
N THR A 187 2.87 -4.55 -2.17
CA THR A 187 3.54 -4.67 -3.47
C THR A 187 4.24 -3.37 -3.87
N ASP A 188 3.48 -2.28 -4.01
CA ASP A 188 4.07 -1.03 -4.50
C ASP A 188 5.03 -0.42 -3.47
N MET A 189 4.64 -0.41 -2.18
CA MET A 189 5.45 0.21 -1.13
C MET A 189 6.50 -0.77 -0.59
N SER A 190 6.09 -1.83 0.11
CA SER A 190 7.03 -2.67 0.85
C SER A 190 7.97 -3.47 -0.04
N ALA A 191 7.47 -4.07 -1.13
CA ALA A 191 8.30 -4.92 -2.00
C ALA A 191 9.15 -4.12 -3.00
N PHE A 192 8.80 -2.87 -3.29
CA PHE A 192 9.52 -2.08 -4.29
C PHE A 192 10.00 -0.74 -3.73
N TYR A 193 9.13 0.26 -3.61
CA TYR A 193 9.52 1.65 -3.31
C TYR A 193 10.37 1.78 -2.04
N LEU A 194 9.88 1.24 -0.92
CA LEU A 194 10.56 1.37 0.38
C LEU A 194 11.87 0.58 0.45
N ASN A 195 12.02 -0.49 -0.33
CA ASN A 195 13.28 -1.20 -0.40
C ASN A 195 14.39 -0.36 -1.05
N ILE A 196 14.05 0.39 -2.11
CA ILE A 196 14.98 1.35 -2.74
C ILE A 196 15.20 2.55 -1.82
N ALA A 197 14.13 3.06 -1.21
CA ALA A 197 14.15 4.20 -0.30
C ALA A 197 15.08 4.02 0.90
N LYS A 198 15.28 2.78 1.39
CA LYS A 198 16.19 2.50 2.52
C LYS A 198 17.59 3.05 2.29
N ASP A 199 18.16 2.81 1.12
CA ASP A 199 19.50 3.30 0.81
C ASP A 199 19.53 4.84 0.82
N ARG A 200 18.52 5.48 0.24
CA ARG A 200 18.39 6.94 0.20
C ARG A 200 18.19 7.55 1.60
N LEU A 201 17.39 6.93 2.45
CA LEU A 201 17.09 7.42 3.80
C LEU A 201 18.26 7.27 4.78
N TYR A 202 19.05 6.19 4.65
CA TYR A 202 20.08 5.84 5.64
C TYR A 202 21.51 6.10 5.17
N ALA A 203 21.75 6.09 3.86
CA ALA A 203 23.10 6.18 3.32
C ALA A 203 23.42 7.48 2.57
N ASN A 204 22.47 8.38 2.39
CA ASN A 204 22.70 9.71 1.80
C ASN A 204 22.89 10.81 2.86
N GLU A 205 23.11 12.02 2.38
CA GLU A 205 23.22 13.23 3.20
C GLU A 205 21.88 13.54 3.88
N ASP A 206 21.94 14.09 5.11
CA ASP A 206 20.74 14.31 5.91
C ASP A 206 19.79 15.32 5.25
N ASP A 207 20.33 16.40 4.67
CA ASP A 207 19.57 17.43 3.97
C ASP A 207 19.70 17.34 2.43
N GLY A 208 20.26 16.25 1.92
CA GLY A 208 20.43 16.05 0.48
C GLY A 208 19.09 15.84 -0.24
N LEU A 209 18.99 16.30 -1.49
CA LEU A 209 17.79 16.16 -2.33
C LEU A 209 17.30 14.72 -2.39
N ASN A 210 18.18 13.73 -2.52
CA ASN A 210 17.83 12.33 -2.59
C ASN A 210 17.02 11.85 -1.38
N ARG A 211 17.40 12.30 -0.18
CA ARG A 211 16.75 11.94 1.07
C ARG A 211 15.47 12.75 1.26
N ARG A 212 15.53 14.06 1.09
CA ARG A 212 14.38 14.96 1.32
C ARG A 212 13.26 14.73 0.30
N SER A 213 13.56 14.45 -0.97
CA SER A 213 12.56 14.06 -1.97
C SER A 213 11.82 12.78 -1.55
N CYS A 214 12.56 11.76 -1.11
CA CYS A 214 11.98 10.52 -0.60
C CYS A 214 11.09 10.74 0.63
N GLN A 215 11.55 11.55 1.60
CA GLN A 215 10.76 11.87 2.80
C GLN A 215 9.50 12.67 2.46
N SER A 216 9.58 13.60 1.52
CA SER A 216 8.42 14.37 1.04
C SER A 216 7.35 13.46 0.43
N ALA A 217 7.75 12.51 -0.42
CA ALA A 217 6.83 11.51 -0.96
C ALA A 217 6.24 10.60 0.13
N ILE A 218 7.06 10.10 1.06
CA ILE A 218 6.60 9.28 2.19
C ILE A 218 5.62 10.06 3.08
N TYR A 219 5.87 11.35 3.31
CA TYR A 219 4.97 12.21 4.08
C TYR A 219 3.59 12.31 3.41
N GLU A 220 3.54 12.67 2.13
CA GLU A 220 2.29 12.74 1.36
C GLU A 220 1.55 11.40 1.33
N ILE A 221 2.29 10.30 1.12
CA ILE A 221 1.71 8.96 1.11
C ILE A 221 1.14 8.62 2.49
N CYS A 222 1.88 8.87 3.56
CA CYS A 222 1.45 8.55 4.92
C CYS A 222 0.17 9.30 5.30
N VAL A 223 0.11 10.61 5.01
CA VAL A 223 -1.06 11.46 5.28
C VAL A 223 -2.29 10.96 4.52
N LYS A 224 -2.18 10.86 3.20
CA LYS A 224 -3.33 10.57 2.34
C LYS A 224 -3.80 9.12 2.44
N LEU A 225 -2.87 8.16 2.56
CA LEU A 225 -3.22 6.76 2.81
C LEU A 225 -3.95 6.60 4.14
N ASN A 226 -3.50 7.32 5.19
CA ASN A 226 -4.16 7.31 6.49
C ASN A 226 -5.60 7.85 6.42
N GLN A 227 -5.82 8.91 5.63
CA GLN A 227 -7.16 9.47 5.41
C GLN A 227 -8.09 8.45 4.75
N ILE A 228 -7.68 7.84 3.64
CA ILE A 228 -8.56 6.94 2.86
C ILE A 228 -8.86 5.60 3.55
N ILE A 229 -7.99 5.13 4.46
CA ILE A 229 -8.22 3.87 5.19
C ILE A 229 -8.90 4.09 6.54
N SER A 230 -8.99 5.33 7.02
CA SER A 230 -9.53 5.66 8.35
C SER A 230 -10.97 5.18 8.57
N PRO A 231 -11.88 5.13 7.57
CA PRO A 231 -13.20 4.57 7.76
C PRO A 231 -13.19 3.07 8.12
N ILE A 232 -12.15 2.33 7.72
CA ILE A 232 -12.01 0.90 8.03
C ILE A 232 -11.13 0.70 9.26
N LEU A 233 -9.89 1.19 9.25
CA LEU A 233 -8.93 1.06 10.35
C LEU A 233 -8.98 2.27 11.29
N ALA A 234 -10.15 2.53 11.87
CA ALA A 234 -10.42 3.76 12.60
C ALA A 234 -9.45 4.01 13.77
N PHE A 235 -9.15 3.00 14.57
CA PHE A 235 -8.26 3.15 15.72
C PHE A 235 -6.79 3.27 15.32
N THR A 236 -6.36 2.48 14.35
CA THR A 236 -4.99 2.55 13.83
C THR A 236 -4.72 3.89 13.15
N SER A 237 -5.70 4.40 12.40
CA SER A 237 -5.58 5.68 11.73
C SER A 237 -5.50 6.86 12.69
N GLU A 238 -6.23 6.82 13.81
CA GLU A 238 -6.08 7.81 14.90
C GLU A 238 -4.70 7.72 15.54
N GLU A 239 -4.19 6.51 15.78
CA GLU A 239 -2.83 6.32 16.31
C GLU A 239 -1.79 6.91 15.34
N VAL A 240 -1.86 6.60 14.05
CA VAL A 240 -0.97 7.16 13.02
C VAL A 240 -1.08 8.68 12.97
N PHE A 241 -2.29 9.21 12.94
CA PHE A 241 -2.57 10.65 12.88
C PHE A 241 -1.95 11.42 14.04
N LYS A 242 -1.94 10.84 15.23
CA LYS A 242 -1.31 11.44 16.40
C LYS A 242 0.19 11.72 16.21
N TYR A 243 0.89 10.83 15.49
CA TYR A 243 2.34 10.92 15.29
C TYR A 243 2.76 11.61 13.97
N LEU A 244 1.81 11.92 13.08
CA LEU A 244 2.14 12.67 11.87
C LEU A 244 2.61 14.09 12.20
N PRO A 245 3.65 14.62 11.54
CA PRO A 245 4.13 15.98 11.73
C PRO A 245 3.22 16.98 10.99
N LEU A 246 1.94 17.06 11.36
CA LEU A 246 0.94 17.96 10.81
C LEU A 246 0.76 19.16 11.73
N GLU A 247 0.69 20.35 11.15
CA GLU A 247 0.24 21.55 11.84
C GLU A 247 -1.28 21.67 11.77
N ASP A 248 -1.85 22.39 12.74
CA ASP A 248 -3.28 22.72 12.79
C ASP A 248 -4.21 21.52 12.49
N LYS A 249 -3.74 20.31 12.84
CA LYS A 249 -4.53 19.10 12.62
C LYS A 249 -5.81 19.11 13.44
N PRO A 250 -6.94 18.67 12.86
CA PRO A 250 -8.18 18.53 13.60
C PRO A 250 -8.03 17.53 14.76
N ILE A 251 -9.01 17.49 15.64
CA ILE A 251 -9.00 16.60 16.80
C ILE A 251 -9.00 15.11 16.42
N SER A 252 -9.42 14.76 15.22
CA SER A 252 -9.51 13.41 14.70
C SER A 252 -9.19 13.35 13.21
N VAL A 253 -8.59 12.26 12.76
CA VAL A 253 -8.39 11.98 11.32
C VAL A 253 -9.71 11.94 10.56
N GLN A 254 -10.80 11.57 11.21
CA GLN A 254 -12.15 11.48 10.63
C GLN A 254 -12.75 12.85 10.25
N LEU A 255 -12.15 13.94 10.70
CA LEU A 255 -12.58 15.32 10.38
C LEU A 255 -11.81 15.93 9.22
N ASN A 256 -10.87 15.19 8.61
CA ASN A 256 -10.20 15.64 7.41
C ASN A 256 -11.09 15.43 6.18
N ASP A 257 -10.93 16.33 5.21
CA ASP A 257 -11.48 16.12 3.88
C ASP A 257 -10.79 14.96 3.17
N TRP A 258 -11.44 14.41 2.14
CA TRP A 258 -10.85 13.39 1.29
C TRP A 258 -9.67 13.96 0.52
N PRO A 259 -8.57 13.19 0.38
CA PRO A 259 -7.40 13.65 -0.35
C PRO A 259 -7.68 13.75 -1.85
N THR A 260 -7.12 14.78 -2.47
CA THR A 260 -7.14 14.99 -3.91
C THR A 260 -5.72 15.16 -4.44
N PHE A 261 -5.56 15.02 -5.75
CA PHE A 261 -4.30 15.24 -6.44
C PHE A 261 -4.48 16.18 -7.63
N GLU A 262 -3.45 16.96 -7.92
CA GLU A 262 -3.38 17.77 -9.14
C GLU A 262 -3.15 16.85 -10.35
N GLU A 263 -3.65 17.27 -11.53
CA GLU A 263 -3.56 16.52 -12.79
C GLU A 263 -2.10 16.15 -13.16
N LYS A 264 -1.14 17.01 -12.84
CA LYS A 264 0.29 16.77 -13.10
C LYS A 264 0.87 15.51 -12.45
N VAL A 265 0.19 14.95 -11.44
CA VAL A 265 0.62 13.72 -10.76
C VAL A 265 0.29 12.47 -11.60
N TYR A 266 -0.68 12.56 -12.51
CA TYR A 266 -1.11 11.48 -13.39
C TYR A 266 -0.28 11.46 -14.67
N ASP A 267 0.90 10.83 -14.61
CA ASP A 267 1.85 10.73 -15.74
C ASP A 267 1.80 9.33 -16.37
N GLU A 268 1.10 9.21 -17.51
CA GLU A 268 1.00 7.94 -18.24
C GLU A 268 2.34 7.45 -18.82
N ALA A 269 3.24 8.36 -19.18
CA ALA A 269 4.54 7.97 -19.71
C ALA A 269 5.40 7.36 -18.60
N LEU A 270 5.39 7.99 -17.44
CA LEU A 270 6.03 7.48 -16.22
C LEU A 270 5.46 6.11 -15.81
N GLU A 271 4.14 5.95 -15.86
CA GLU A 271 3.51 4.67 -15.56
C GLU A 271 3.98 3.56 -16.50
N LYS A 272 3.92 3.78 -17.80
CA LYS A 272 4.36 2.80 -18.81
C LYS A 272 5.84 2.45 -18.67
N LYS A 273 6.67 3.43 -18.36
CA LYS A 273 8.09 3.24 -18.06
C LYS A 273 8.29 2.30 -16.89
N TYR A 274 7.66 2.58 -15.74
CA TYR A 274 7.81 1.75 -14.54
C TYR A 274 7.12 0.38 -14.67
N GLN A 275 6.03 0.26 -15.41
CA GLN A 275 5.44 -1.05 -15.74
C GLN A 275 6.47 -1.95 -16.46
N LYS A 276 7.19 -1.39 -17.44
CA LYS A 276 8.23 -2.13 -18.18
C LYS A 276 9.45 -2.46 -17.29
N LEU A 277 9.88 -1.52 -16.43
CA LEU A 277 10.96 -1.75 -15.47
C LEU A 277 10.59 -2.81 -14.42
N LEU A 278 9.36 -2.80 -13.92
CA LEU A 278 8.88 -3.78 -12.95
C LEU A 278 8.76 -5.18 -13.58
N ALA A 279 8.30 -5.29 -14.83
CA ALA A 279 8.28 -6.55 -15.54
C ALA A 279 9.72 -7.12 -15.69
N LEU A 280 10.69 -6.28 -16.05
CA LEU A 280 12.10 -6.70 -16.10
C LEU A 280 12.64 -7.11 -14.73
N LYS A 281 12.28 -6.37 -13.67
CA LYS A 281 12.64 -6.72 -12.28
C LYS A 281 12.10 -8.08 -11.87
N ASP A 282 10.85 -8.40 -12.25
CA ASP A 282 10.23 -9.68 -11.92
C ASP A 282 10.94 -10.85 -12.63
N GLU A 283 11.41 -10.64 -13.87
CA GLU A 283 12.24 -11.62 -14.58
C GLU A 283 13.63 -11.79 -13.92
N VAL A 284 14.24 -10.70 -13.43
CA VAL A 284 15.51 -10.77 -12.68
C VAL A 284 15.35 -11.47 -11.34
N ALA A 285 14.20 -11.33 -10.69
CA ALA A 285 13.94 -11.94 -9.38
C ALA A 285 13.99 -13.48 -9.42
N ARG A 286 13.58 -14.12 -10.53
CA ARG A 286 13.57 -15.59 -10.67
C ARG A 286 14.99 -16.18 -10.60
N PRO A 287 15.97 -15.76 -11.43
CA PRO A 287 17.35 -16.24 -11.31
C PRO A 287 18.02 -15.89 -9.97
N LEU A 288 17.66 -14.75 -9.35
CA LEU A 288 18.15 -14.40 -8.02
C LEU A 288 17.67 -15.39 -6.95
N GLU A 289 16.42 -15.85 -7.01
CA GLU A 289 15.92 -16.87 -6.10
C GLU A 289 16.59 -18.24 -6.33
N VAL A 290 16.86 -18.61 -7.58
CA VAL A 290 17.63 -19.82 -7.90
C VAL A 290 19.03 -19.73 -7.30
N ALA A 291 19.75 -18.62 -7.54
CA ALA A 291 21.08 -18.39 -6.99
C ALA A 291 21.11 -18.43 -5.46
N ARG A 292 20.04 -17.94 -4.80
CA ARG A 292 19.88 -18.00 -3.34
C ARG A 292 19.63 -19.45 -2.87
N SER A 293 18.77 -20.20 -3.56
CA SER A 293 18.47 -21.60 -3.22
C SER A 293 19.70 -22.50 -3.37
N GLU A 294 20.55 -22.23 -4.35
CA GLU A 294 21.83 -22.91 -4.61
C GLU A 294 22.96 -22.43 -3.69
N LYS A 295 22.69 -21.43 -2.81
CA LYS A 295 23.66 -20.81 -1.91
C LYS A 295 24.82 -20.11 -2.65
N LEU A 296 24.64 -19.72 -3.89
CA LEU A 296 25.58 -18.89 -4.62
C LEU A 296 25.64 -17.47 -4.03
N ILE A 297 24.49 -16.95 -3.54
CA ILE A 297 24.36 -15.66 -2.86
C ILE A 297 23.58 -15.85 -1.54
N GLY A 298 23.85 -14.99 -0.55
CA GLY A 298 23.12 -14.96 0.74
C GLY A 298 21.91 -14.02 0.65
N ASN A 299 22.09 -12.84 0.04
CA ASN A 299 21.04 -11.86 -0.21
C ASN A 299 21.22 -11.22 -1.60
N SER A 300 20.26 -10.41 -2.05
CA SER A 300 20.33 -9.82 -3.39
C SER A 300 21.52 -8.87 -3.59
N LEU A 301 21.98 -8.19 -2.54
CA LEU A 301 23.17 -7.31 -2.63
C LEU A 301 24.48 -8.07 -2.80
N ASP A 302 24.49 -9.39 -2.56
CA ASP A 302 25.66 -10.23 -2.83
C ASP A 302 25.73 -10.64 -4.31
N ALA A 303 24.79 -10.17 -5.15
CA ALA A 303 24.67 -10.53 -6.55
C ALA A 303 25.21 -9.47 -7.50
N GLU A 304 25.75 -9.97 -8.59
CA GLU A 304 25.97 -9.28 -9.86
C GLU A 304 25.02 -9.87 -10.90
N VAL A 305 24.32 -8.99 -11.63
CA VAL A 305 23.34 -9.37 -12.67
C VAL A 305 23.90 -8.98 -14.04
N ASN A 306 24.03 -9.96 -14.91
CA ASN A 306 24.36 -9.77 -16.31
C ASN A 306 23.06 -9.89 -17.13
N LEU A 307 22.63 -8.80 -17.75
CA LEU A 307 21.49 -8.71 -18.64
C LEU A 307 21.96 -8.81 -20.09
N TYR A 308 21.39 -9.73 -20.84
CA TYR A 308 21.60 -9.87 -22.28
C TYR A 308 20.31 -9.41 -22.97
N LEU A 309 20.40 -8.32 -23.74
CA LEU A 309 19.25 -7.54 -24.18
C LEU A 309 19.29 -7.35 -25.69
N ASP A 310 18.14 -7.51 -26.35
CA ASP A 310 17.99 -7.08 -27.72
C ASP A 310 18.03 -5.54 -27.85
N LYS A 311 18.08 -5.07 -29.09
CA LYS A 311 18.20 -3.63 -29.37
C LYS A 311 17.04 -2.81 -28.75
N ALA A 312 15.83 -3.34 -28.76
CA ALA A 312 14.66 -2.63 -28.22
C ALA A 312 14.72 -2.44 -26.71
N TRP A 313 15.26 -3.43 -25.97
CA TRP A 313 15.50 -3.32 -24.54
C TRP A 313 16.68 -2.42 -24.20
N GLN A 314 17.78 -2.48 -25.00
CA GLN A 314 18.91 -1.57 -24.80
C GLN A 314 18.49 -0.11 -24.96
N ASP A 315 17.78 0.23 -26.04
CA ASP A 315 17.27 1.58 -26.28
C ASP A 315 16.32 2.05 -25.18
N PHE A 316 15.47 1.15 -24.66
CA PHE A 316 14.59 1.46 -23.54
C PHE A 316 15.39 1.78 -22.27
N ILE A 317 16.35 0.96 -21.88
CA ILE A 317 17.14 1.17 -20.65
C ILE A 317 17.97 2.46 -20.76
N GLU A 318 18.58 2.73 -21.91
CA GLU A 318 19.31 3.97 -22.15
C GLU A 318 18.39 5.20 -22.02
N SER A 319 17.19 5.13 -22.60
CA SER A 319 16.20 6.21 -22.51
C SER A 319 15.61 6.37 -21.10
N ALA A 320 15.54 5.29 -20.34
CA ALA A 320 14.96 5.29 -19.00
C ALA A 320 15.78 6.06 -17.97
N GLN A 321 17.12 6.15 -18.15
CA GLN A 321 18.03 6.88 -17.27
C GLN A 321 17.86 6.52 -15.79
N VAL A 322 17.66 5.24 -15.48
CA VAL A 322 17.51 4.72 -14.12
C VAL A 322 18.76 3.93 -13.70
N VAL A 323 19.00 3.87 -12.40
CA VAL A 323 20.04 3.02 -11.82
C VAL A 323 19.45 1.62 -11.64
N LEU A 324 19.81 0.68 -12.51
CA LEU A 324 19.26 -0.68 -12.51
C LEU A 324 19.60 -1.45 -11.24
N GLU A 325 20.75 -1.18 -10.63
CA GLU A 325 21.15 -1.74 -9.34
C GLU A 325 20.16 -1.42 -8.22
N ASP A 326 19.55 -0.24 -8.27
CA ASP A 326 18.54 0.17 -7.30
C ASP A 326 17.20 -0.51 -7.61
N ILE A 327 16.83 -0.61 -8.90
CA ILE A 327 15.58 -1.28 -9.33
C ILE A 327 15.58 -2.76 -8.96
N PHE A 328 16.71 -3.46 -9.16
CA PHE A 328 16.82 -4.90 -8.88
C PHE A 328 17.31 -5.20 -7.45
N LEU A 329 17.73 -4.16 -6.72
CA LEU A 329 18.28 -4.29 -5.35
C LEU A 329 19.51 -5.21 -5.31
N VAL A 330 20.45 -5.01 -6.25
CA VAL A 330 21.70 -5.74 -6.37
C VAL A 330 22.91 -4.79 -6.31
N SER A 331 24.11 -5.31 -6.18
CA SER A 331 25.32 -4.47 -6.11
C SER A 331 25.84 -4.04 -7.47
N LYS A 332 25.74 -4.89 -8.50
CA LYS A 332 26.20 -4.58 -9.86
C LYS A 332 25.23 -5.10 -10.90
N VAL A 333 25.09 -4.33 -12.00
CA VAL A 333 24.35 -4.73 -13.21
C VAL A 333 25.22 -4.45 -14.43
N HIS A 334 25.32 -5.42 -15.33
CA HIS A 334 26.00 -5.28 -16.61
C HIS A 334 25.02 -5.58 -17.74
N CYS A 335 24.96 -4.69 -18.73
CA CYS A 335 24.14 -4.87 -19.92
C CYS A 335 25.02 -5.27 -21.11
N HIS A 336 24.63 -6.35 -21.78
CA HIS A 336 25.27 -6.93 -22.94
C HIS A 336 24.27 -7.04 -24.09
N THR A 337 24.74 -7.25 -25.32
CA THR A 337 23.85 -7.58 -26.42
C THR A 337 23.31 -9.01 -26.27
N PHE A 338 22.11 -9.26 -26.78
CA PHE A 338 21.45 -10.57 -26.64
C PHE A 338 22.26 -11.71 -27.27
N GLU A 339 23.03 -11.41 -28.31
CA GLU A 339 23.90 -12.36 -29.01
C GLU A 339 25.10 -12.81 -28.16
N GLU A 340 25.53 -11.97 -27.20
CA GLU A 340 26.64 -12.26 -26.30
C GLU A 340 26.26 -13.13 -25.13
N LYS A 341 24.99 -13.62 -25.07
CA LYS A 341 24.53 -14.43 -23.94
C LYS A 341 25.40 -15.68 -23.75
N VAL A 342 25.81 -15.87 -22.51
CA VAL A 342 26.66 -16.99 -22.11
C VAL A 342 25.85 -18.25 -21.81
N GLU A 343 26.51 -19.39 -21.82
CA GLU A 343 25.90 -20.65 -21.41
C GLU A 343 25.38 -20.56 -19.97
N GLY A 344 24.18 -21.09 -19.72
CA GLY A 344 23.49 -21.05 -18.44
C GLY A 344 22.87 -19.70 -18.10
N ALA A 345 22.75 -18.75 -19.06
CA ALA A 345 21.86 -17.60 -18.92
C ALA A 345 20.40 -18.05 -19.07
N THR A 346 19.54 -17.62 -18.16
CA THR A 346 18.10 -17.88 -18.21
C THR A 346 17.47 -16.95 -19.23
N ILE A 347 16.89 -17.52 -20.30
CA ILE A 347 16.10 -16.75 -21.28
C ILE A 347 14.72 -16.51 -20.67
N SER A 348 14.23 -15.28 -20.74
CA SER A 348 12.88 -14.96 -20.28
C SER A 348 11.83 -15.52 -21.24
N ASP A 349 10.82 -16.18 -20.68
CA ASP A 349 9.65 -16.65 -21.41
C ASP A 349 8.60 -15.53 -21.62
N GLU A 350 8.59 -14.54 -20.72
CA GLU A 350 7.62 -13.45 -20.70
C GLU A 350 8.09 -12.21 -21.48
N LEU A 351 9.42 -11.96 -21.47
CA LEU A 351 10.03 -10.80 -22.11
C LEU A 351 10.93 -11.23 -23.26
N GLN A 352 10.43 -11.13 -24.49
CA GLN A 352 11.21 -11.45 -25.68
C GLN A 352 12.48 -10.59 -25.73
N GLY A 353 13.61 -11.19 -26.12
CA GLY A 353 14.88 -10.48 -26.27
C GLY A 353 15.60 -10.19 -24.94
N VAL A 354 15.24 -10.88 -23.86
CA VAL A 354 15.87 -10.76 -22.52
C VAL A 354 16.41 -12.12 -22.10
N ALA A 355 17.69 -12.14 -21.67
CA ALA A 355 18.27 -13.27 -20.95
C ALA A 355 19.09 -12.74 -19.76
N ILE A 356 19.18 -13.54 -18.69
CA ILE A 356 19.71 -13.08 -17.39
C ILE A 356 20.67 -14.13 -16.85
N LYS A 357 21.84 -13.69 -16.37
CA LYS A 357 22.78 -14.51 -15.61
C LYS A 357 23.09 -13.83 -14.28
N VAL A 358 22.88 -14.54 -13.20
CA VAL A 358 23.29 -14.09 -11.87
C VAL A 358 24.64 -14.71 -11.50
N ALA A 359 25.51 -13.91 -10.92
CA ALA A 359 26.77 -14.35 -10.36
C ALA A 359 26.98 -13.74 -8.97
N GLN A 360 27.90 -14.29 -8.21
CA GLN A 360 28.34 -13.66 -6.98
C GLN A 360 29.15 -12.42 -7.31
N VAL A 361 28.82 -11.28 -6.69
CA VAL A 361 29.49 -10.01 -6.95
C VAL A 361 30.95 -10.02 -6.42
N SER A 362 31.83 -9.40 -7.17
CA SER A 362 33.23 -9.14 -6.77
C SER A 362 33.34 -7.89 -5.90
N GLY A 363 34.49 -7.76 -5.17
CA GLY A 363 34.82 -6.62 -4.34
C GLY A 363 34.49 -6.84 -2.87
N GLU A 364 34.58 -5.76 -2.08
CA GLU A 364 34.36 -5.78 -0.64
C GLU A 364 33.01 -5.15 -0.30
N LYS A 365 32.38 -5.62 0.77
CA LYS A 365 31.09 -5.11 1.23
C LYS A 365 31.26 -3.82 2.02
N CYS A 366 30.65 -2.76 1.57
CA CYS A 366 30.61 -1.50 2.30
C CYS A 366 29.77 -1.64 3.59
N PRO A 367 30.33 -1.40 4.80
CA PRO A 367 29.60 -1.56 6.06
C PRO A 367 28.49 -0.54 6.25
N ARG A 368 28.47 0.56 5.46
CA ARG A 368 27.48 1.62 5.57
C ARG A 368 26.27 1.39 4.66
N CYS A 369 26.46 1.16 3.36
CA CYS A 369 25.36 0.95 2.40
C CYS A 369 25.08 -0.51 2.05
N TRP A 370 25.97 -1.41 2.46
CA TRP A 370 25.93 -2.86 2.27
C TRP A 370 26.05 -3.33 0.81
N LYS A 371 26.24 -2.42 -0.15
CA LYS A 371 26.60 -2.75 -1.52
C LYS A 371 28.07 -3.12 -1.60
N TYR A 372 28.44 -3.96 -2.56
CA TYR A 372 29.82 -4.33 -2.82
C TYR A 372 30.49 -3.32 -3.77
N SER A 373 31.78 -3.06 -3.55
CA SER A 373 32.58 -2.16 -4.38
C SER A 373 34.02 -2.64 -4.45
N ASP A 374 34.63 -2.53 -5.63
CA ASP A 374 36.04 -2.78 -5.83
C ASP A 374 36.94 -1.58 -5.39
N ASP A 375 36.28 -0.48 -5.01
CA ASP A 375 36.91 0.80 -4.70
C ASP A 375 36.98 1.12 -3.19
N ILE A 376 36.67 0.16 -2.33
CA ILE A 376 36.87 0.31 -0.87
C ILE A 376 38.37 0.43 -0.61
N GLY A 377 38.73 1.35 0.29
CA GLY A 377 40.14 1.64 0.59
C GLY A 377 40.76 2.76 -0.26
N LYS A 378 40.09 3.28 -1.27
CA LYS A 378 40.63 4.37 -2.10
C LYS A 378 40.56 5.75 -1.46
N ASP A 379 39.64 5.99 -0.53
CA ASP A 379 39.53 7.27 0.18
C ASP A 379 40.42 7.21 1.45
N ALA A 380 41.39 8.12 1.55
CA ALA A 380 42.36 8.13 2.66
C ALA A 380 41.72 8.48 4.02
N ASN A 381 40.63 9.26 4.03
CA ASN A 381 39.92 9.67 5.25
C ASN A 381 38.90 8.66 5.71
N HIS A 382 38.34 7.89 4.76
CA HIS A 382 37.27 6.90 5.00
C HIS A 382 37.59 5.58 4.27
N PRO A 383 38.69 4.87 4.65
CA PRO A 383 39.13 3.70 3.90
C PRO A 383 38.21 2.48 4.01
N ASP A 384 37.31 2.46 4.99
CA ASP A 384 36.43 1.31 5.26
C ASP A 384 35.15 1.32 4.45
N VAL A 385 34.83 2.39 3.71
CA VAL A 385 33.56 2.54 2.97
C VAL A 385 33.80 2.74 1.49
N CYS A 386 32.75 2.50 0.69
CA CYS A 386 32.79 2.76 -0.74
C CYS A 386 32.88 4.28 -1.04
N PRO A 387 33.37 4.70 -2.24
CA PRO A 387 33.56 6.10 -2.58
C PRO A 387 32.31 6.98 -2.38
N ARG A 388 31.12 6.49 -2.73
CA ARG A 388 29.86 7.18 -2.49
C ARG A 388 29.62 7.48 -1.01
N CYS A 389 29.83 6.48 -0.16
CA CYS A 389 29.66 6.66 1.29
C CYS A 389 30.74 7.55 1.90
N ALA A 390 31.98 7.51 1.39
CA ALA A 390 33.04 8.41 1.79
C ALA A 390 32.69 9.88 1.47
N GLU A 391 32.15 10.15 0.30
CA GLU A 391 31.72 11.51 -0.08
C GLU A 391 30.65 12.05 0.87
N VAL A 392 29.62 11.24 1.17
CA VAL A 392 28.56 11.63 2.14
C VAL A 392 29.13 11.88 3.55
N LEU A 393 30.17 11.13 3.98
CA LEU A 393 30.77 11.35 5.29
C LEU A 393 31.57 12.64 5.36
N LYS A 394 32.16 13.08 4.25
CA LYS A 394 32.86 14.38 4.17
C LYS A 394 31.92 15.58 4.38
N THR A 395 30.65 15.45 4.00
CA THR A 395 29.66 16.53 4.21
C THR A 395 29.16 16.60 5.65
N LYS A 396 29.44 15.57 6.47
CA LYS A 396 29.05 15.50 7.89
C LYS A 396 30.17 15.91 8.85
N ALA A 397 31.39 16.12 8.35
CA ALA A 397 32.54 16.56 9.12
C ALA A 397 32.66 18.10 9.10
#